data_fbb9b75e945843eb547df2483d37a0f8
#
_entry.id   fbb9b75e945843eb547df2483d37a0f8
#
_cell.length_a   1.000
_cell.length_b   1.000
_cell.length_c   1.000
_cell.angle_alpha   90.00
_cell.angle_beta   90.00
_cell.angle_gamma   90.00
#
_symmetry.space_group_name_H-M   'P 1'
#
loop_
_entity.id
_entity.type
_entity.pdbx_description
1 polymer ?
#
loop_
_entity_poly.entity_id
_entity_poly.type
_entity_poly.pdbx_seq_one_letter_code
_entity_poly.pdbx_strand_id
1 'polypeptide(L)'
;MKPPTITWNIRHLRTFLAVANLQSVTLAAGQQNVSQPAVTQAMTKLERDFGGPLFQRSRQGIFLTDRGAIVQRRLRRAFDRLDPVLTALSPRMPMIATTSQLSAVIAMHETENFTLAARKMGVAQ
;
A
#
# COMPACT_ATOMS: atom_id res chain seq x y z
N MET A 1 19.78 15.12 3.98
CA MET A 1 18.34 15.03 3.63
C MET A 1 17.78 13.76 4.25
N LYS A 2 16.73 13.88 5.06
CA LYS A 2 16.10 12.68 5.62
C LYS A 2 15.45 11.90 4.47
N PRO A 3 15.62 10.57 4.39
CA PRO A 3 14.85 9.78 3.45
C PRO A 3 13.37 9.95 3.74
N PRO A 4 12.51 9.91 2.71
CA PRO A 4 11.08 10.01 2.93
C PRO A 4 10.63 8.91 3.87
N THR A 5 10.01 9.29 4.98
CA THR A 5 9.37 8.33 5.88
C THR A 5 8.18 7.76 5.10
N ILE A 6 8.20 6.44 4.87
CA ILE A 6 7.04 5.77 4.28
C ILE A 6 5.94 5.80 5.33
N THR A 7 4.97 6.69 5.15
CA THR A 7 3.84 6.86 6.07
C THR A 7 2.63 6.03 5.65
N TRP A 8 2.62 5.52 4.43
CA TRP A 8 1.49 4.79 3.88
C TRP A 8 1.60 3.30 4.17
N ASN A 9 0.46 2.71 4.52
CA ASN A 9 0.36 1.26 4.70
C ASN A 9 0.28 0.59 3.32
N ILE A 10 1.29 -0.21 2.98
CA ILE A 10 1.38 -0.91 1.69
C ILE A 10 0.16 -1.80 1.44
N ARG A 11 -0.41 -2.40 2.49
CA ARG A 11 -1.61 -3.24 2.36
C ARG A 11 -2.83 -2.42 1.99
N HIS A 12 -2.95 -1.19 2.50
CA HIS A 12 -4.00 -0.24 2.08
C HIS A 12 -3.84 0.16 0.62
N LEU A 13 -2.62 0.35 0.14
CA LEU A 13 -2.35 0.65 -1.26
C LEU A 13 -2.74 -0.52 -2.17
N ARG A 14 -2.51 -1.75 -1.75
CA ARG A 14 -2.97 -2.95 -2.48
C ARG A 14 -4.48 -3.06 -2.48
N THR A 15 -5.12 -2.75 -1.35
CA THR A 15 -6.58 -2.72 -1.25
C THR A 15 -7.17 -1.66 -2.19
N PHE A 16 -6.56 -0.49 -2.27
CA PHE A 16 -6.93 0.54 -3.23
C PHE A 16 -6.91 0.02 -4.68
N LEU A 17 -5.83 -0.66 -5.08
CA LEU A 17 -5.74 -1.23 -6.42
C LEU A 17 -6.80 -2.30 -6.66
N ALA A 18 -7.11 -3.12 -5.66
CA ALA A 18 -8.17 -4.12 -5.77
C ALA A 18 -9.54 -3.46 -6.00
N VAL A 19 -9.88 -2.43 -5.22
CA VAL A 19 -11.13 -1.67 -5.41
C VAL A 19 -11.19 -1.03 -6.79
N ALA A 20 -10.10 -0.43 -7.24
CA ALA A 20 -10.01 0.21 -8.55
C ALA A 20 -10.20 -0.81 -9.70
N ASN A 21 -9.60 -1.99 -9.58
CA ASN A 21 -9.67 -3.02 -10.61
C ASN A 21 -11.03 -3.72 -10.65
N LEU A 22 -11.59 -4.02 -9.48
CA LEU A 22 -12.84 -4.77 -9.35
C LEU A 22 -14.09 -3.88 -9.36
N GLN A 23 -13.91 -2.57 -9.18
CA GLN A 23 -15.00 -1.59 -9.09
C GLN A 23 -16.05 -1.97 -8.04
N SER A 24 -15.62 -2.65 -6.99
CA SER A 24 -16.48 -3.18 -5.93
C SER A 24 -15.70 -3.31 -4.62
N VAL A 25 -16.24 -2.69 -3.58
CA VAL A 25 -15.70 -2.82 -2.22
C VAL A 25 -15.86 -4.27 -1.71
N THR A 26 -16.99 -4.89 -1.99
CA THR A 26 -17.28 -6.28 -1.57
C THR A 26 -16.29 -7.26 -2.19
N LEU A 27 -16.07 -7.18 -3.51
CA LEU A 27 -15.14 -8.07 -4.20
C LEU A 27 -13.70 -7.82 -3.77
N ALA A 28 -13.32 -6.56 -3.58
CA ALA A 28 -11.99 -6.20 -3.09
C ALA A 28 -11.74 -6.74 -1.67
N ALA A 29 -12.73 -6.66 -0.78
CA ALA A 29 -12.64 -7.22 0.56
C ALA A 29 -12.39 -8.74 0.51
N GLY A 30 -13.11 -9.46 -0.34
CA GLY A 30 -12.90 -10.89 -0.55
C GLY A 30 -11.51 -11.20 -1.09
N GLN A 31 -11.07 -10.49 -2.12
CA GLN A 31 -9.74 -10.68 -2.72
C GLN A 31 -8.60 -10.42 -1.73
N GLN A 32 -8.73 -9.37 -0.91
CA GLN A 32 -7.72 -8.98 0.06
C GLN A 32 -7.86 -9.71 1.41
N ASN A 33 -8.88 -10.54 1.55
CA ASN A 33 -9.16 -11.29 2.78
C ASN A 33 -9.32 -10.38 4.01
N VAL A 34 -10.07 -9.31 3.83
CA VAL A 34 -10.40 -8.33 4.89
C VAL A 34 -11.90 -8.05 4.87
N SER A 35 -12.41 -7.40 5.93
CA SER A 35 -13.82 -7.01 6.00
C SER A 35 -14.12 -5.79 5.11
N GLN A 36 -15.38 -5.63 4.69
CA GLN A 36 -15.80 -4.44 3.94
C GLN A 36 -15.57 -3.13 4.72
N PRO A 37 -15.89 -3.04 6.03
CA PRO A 37 -15.55 -1.87 6.82
C PRO A 37 -14.04 -1.54 6.82
N ALA A 38 -13.18 -2.56 6.85
CA ALA A 38 -11.73 -2.37 6.78
C ALA A 38 -11.31 -1.76 5.44
N VAL A 39 -11.91 -2.21 4.33
CA VAL A 39 -11.66 -1.62 3.00
C VAL A 39 -12.11 -0.15 2.99
N THR A 40 -13.31 0.14 3.48
CA THR A 40 -13.84 1.50 3.51
C THR A 40 -12.97 2.42 4.35
N GLN A 41 -12.51 1.97 5.52
CA GLN A 41 -11.61 2.74 6.37
C GLN A 41 -10.26 2.99 5.69
N ALA A 42 -9.70 1.98 5.03
CA ALA A 42 -8.46 2.12 4.29
C ALA A 42 -8.58 3.16 3.17
N MET A 43 -9.70 3.13 2.42
CA MET A 43 -9.94 4.10 1.35
C MET A 43 -10.10 5.52 1.90
N THR A 44 -10.86 5.70 2.97
CA THR A 44 -11.03 7.01 3.62
C THR A 44 -9.69 7.57 4.09
N LYS A 45 -8.84 6.74 4.69
CA LYS A 45 -7.51 7.16 5.13
C LYS A 45 -6.63 7.57 3.95
N LEU A 46 -6.61 6.78 2.88
CA LEU A 46 -5.83 7.12 1.69
C LEU A 46 -6.33 8.41 1.02
N GLU A 47 -7.62 8.63 0.92
CA GLU A 47 -8.18 9.86 0.38
C GLU A 47 -7.74 11.08 1.19
N ARG A 48 -7.67 10.95 2.52
CA ARG A 48 -7.13 12.00 3.39
C ARG A 48 -5.64 12.23 3.12
N ASP A 49 -4.87 11.16 3.03
CA ASP A 49 -3.42 11.24 2.84
C ASP A 49 -3.05 11.79 1.46
N PHE A 50 -3.84 11.49 0.44
CA PHE A 50 -3.65 12.01 -0.92
C PHE A 50 -4.35 13.35 -1.19
N GLY A 51 -5.05 13.90 -0.19
CA GLY A 51 -5.61 15.24 -0.24
C GLY A 51 -6.90 15.39 -1.03
N GLY A 52 -7.65 14.32 -1.23
CA GLY A 52 -8.95 14.38 -1.89
C GLY A 52 -9.51 13.04 -2.31
N PRO A 53 -10.74 13.00 -2.84
CA PRO A 53 -11.39 11.77 -3.22
C PRO A 53 -10.64 11.02 -4.32
N LEU A 54 -10.45 9.73 -4.12
CA LEU A 54 -9.85 8.82 -5.11
C LEU A 54 -10.92 8.05 -5.87
N PHE A 55 -12.11 7.94 -5.29
CA PHE A 55 -13.26 7.25 -5.87
C PHE A 55 -14.50 8.13 -5.89
N GLN A 56 -15.36 7.85 -6.85
CA GLN A 56 -16.71 8.37 -6.91
C GLN A 56 -17.69 7.19 -7.05
N ARG A 57 -18.84 7.28 -6.37
CA ARG A 57 -19.88 6.27 -6.42
C ARG A 57 -20.97 6.68 -7.40
N SER A 58 -21.47 5.71 -8.16
CA SER A 58 -22.65 5.87 -9.01
C SER A 58 -23.55 4.66 -8.86
N ARG A 59 -24.70 4.67 -9.53
CA ARG A 59 -25.61 3.50 -9.59
C ARG A 59 -24.97 2.28 -10.24
N GLN A 60 -23.93 2.50 -11.04
CA GLN A 60 -23.23 1.44 -11.80
C GLN A 60 -22.03 0.86 -11.04
N GLY A 61 -21.66 1.43 -9.89
CA GLY A 61 -20.55 0.97 -9.09
C GLY A 61 -19.68 2.09 -8.55
N ILE A 62 -18.45 1.75 -8.22
CA ILE A 62 -17.45 2.66 -7.72
C ILE A 62 -16.35 2.85 -8.78
N PHE A 63 -16.01 4.09 -9.09
CA PHE A 63 -15.07 4.44 -10.16
C PHE A 63 -14.02 5.41 -9.65
N LEU A 64 -12.85 5.41 -10.30
CA LEU A 64 -11.78 6.33 -9.96
C LEU A 64 -12.13 7.77 -10.37
N THR A 65 -11.74 8.72 -9.51
CA THR A 65 -11.61 10.13 -9.89
C THR A 65 -10.35 10.32 -10.74
N ASP A 66 -10.15 11.51 -11.31
CA ASP A 66 -8.90 11.85 -12.01
C ASP A 66 -7.69 11.68 -11.10
N ARG A 67 -7.81 12.12 -9.83
CA ARG A 67 -6.79 11.91 -8.81
C ARG A 67 -6.53 10.42 -8.56
N GLY A 68 -7.59 9.63 -8.43
CA GLY A 68 -7.52 8.18 -8.25
C GLY A 68 -6.82 7.49 -9.41
N ALA A 69 -7.09 7.91 -10.64
CA ALA A 69 -6.43 7.36 -11.83
C ALA A 69 -4.91 7.62 -11.84
N ILE A 70 -4.49 8.81 -11.40
CA ILE A 70 -3.07 9.13 -11.27
C ILE A 70 -2.42 8.23 -10.21
N VAL A 71 -3.05 8.10 -9.06
CA VAL A 71 -2.55 7.24 -7.96
C VAL A 71 -2.47 5.79 -8.42
N GLN A 72 -3.49 5.27 -9.06
CA GLN A 72 -3.50 3.91 -9.60
C GLN A 72 -2.31 3.66 -10.54
N ARG A 73 -2.08 4.54 -11.49
CA ARG A 73 -0.99 4.41 -12.45
C ARG A 73 0.38 4.37 -11.77
N ARG A 74 0.60 5.27 -10.80
CA ARG A 74 1.85 5.33 -10.04
C ARG A 74 2.06 4.08 -9.18
N LEU A 75 1.01 3.61 -8.51
CA LEU A 75 1.09 2.42 -7.68
C LEU A 75 1.32 1.15 -8.51
N ARG A 76 0.67 1.02 -9.66
CA ARG A 76 0.94 -0.12 -10.56
C ARG A 76 2.41 -0.18 -10.95
N ARG A 77 2.99 0.94 -11.36
CA ARG A 77 4.42 1.01 -11.69
C ARG A 77 5.31 0.61 -10.51
N ALA A 78 4.96 1.07 -9.31
CA ALA A 78 5.72 0.73 -8.10
C ALA A 78 5.63 -0.77 -7.79
N PHE A 79 4.44 -1.34 -7.80
CA PHE A 79 4.25 -2.76 -7.52
C PHE A 79 4.78 -3.67 -8.64
N ASP A 80 4.73 -3.25 -9.89
CA ASP A 80 5.34 -3.98 -11.00
C ASP A 80 6.87 -4.14 -10.84
N ARG A 81 7.50 -3.22 -10.13
CA ARG A 81 8.93 -3.30 -9.79
C ARG A 81 9.17 -4.08 -8.49
N LEU A 82 8.32 -3.90 -7.50
CA LEU A 82 8.48 -4.50 -6.18
C LEU A 82 8.11 -5.99 -6.16
N ASP A 83 6.99 -6.36 -6.76
CA ASP A 83 6.42 -7.68 -6.61
C ASP A 83 7.28 -8.82 -7.17
N PRO A 84 8.01 -8.66 -8.30
CA PRO A 84 8.94 -9.69 -8.74
C PRO A 84 10.04 -9.98 -7.71
N VAL A 85 10.54 -8.96 -7.03
CA VAL A 85 11.56 -9.10 -5.98
C VAL A 85 10.98 -9.84 -4.77
N LEU A 86 9.79 -9.45 -4.32
CA LEU A 86 9.11 -10.11 -3.20
C LEU A 86 8.76 -11.56 -3.53
N THR A 87 8.27 -11.82 -4.72
CA THR A 87 7.93 -13.18 -5.19
C THR A 87 9.16 -14.07 -5.26
N ALA A 88 10.32 -13.53 -5.61
CA ALA A 88 11.58 -14.26 -5.62
C ALA A 88 11.99 -14.73 -4.21
N LEU A 89 11.60 -14.00 -3.15
CA LEU A 89 11.81 -14.41 -1.76
C LEU A 89 10.82 -15.49 -1.34
N SER A 90 9.55 -15.34 -1.67
CA SER A 90 8.49 -16.31 -1.45
C SER A 90 7.26 -15.94 -2.29
N PRO A 91 6.54 -16.93 -2.84
CA PRO A 91 5.31 -16.65 -3.62
C PRO A 91 4.26 -15.84 -2.86
N ARG A 92 4.23 -15.92 -1.52
CA ARG A 92 3.27 -15.21 -0.67
C ARG A 92 3.74 -13.81 -0.25
N MET A 93 5.02 -13.46 -0.43
CA MET A 93 5.56 -12.19 0.05
C MET A 93 4.81 -10.96 -0.46
N PRO A 94 4.37 -10.88 -1.72
CA PRO A 94 3.59 -9.71 -2.16
C PRO A 94 2.32 -9.50 -1.34
N MET A 95 1.69 -10.56 -0.85
CA MET A 95 0.44 -10.48 -0.08
C MET A 95 0.67 -10.17 1.41
N ILE A 96 1.81 -10.56 1.98
CA ILE A 96 2.06 -10.51 3.41
C ILE A 96 3.09 -9.45 3.82
N ALA A 97 3.89 -8.93 2.90
CA ALA A 97 4.88 -7.90 3.21
C ALA A 97 4.22 -6.66 3.78
N THR A 98 4.79 -6.14 4.85
CA THR A 98 4.31 -4.92 5.53
C THR A 98 5.23 -3.74 5.25
N THR A 99 4.70 -2.53 5.43
CA THR A 99 5.50 -1.30 5.33
C THR A 99 6.67 -1.32 6.30
N SER A 100 6.46 -1.81 7.52
CA SER A 100 7.52 -1.90 8.54
C SER A 100 8.65 -2.83 8.11
N GLN A 101 8.32 -3.97 7.52
CA GLN A 101 9.33 -4.92 6.99
C GLN A 101 10.15 -4.30 5.86
N LEU A 102 9.50 -3.62 4.91
CA LEU A 102 10.18 -2.95 3.81
C LEU A 102 11.05 -1.79 4.32
N SER A 103 10.55 -1.01 5.27
CA SER A 103 11.32 0.06 5.91
C SER A 103 12.54 -0.48 6.63
N ALA A 104 12.43 -1.64 7.29
CA ALA A 104 13.56 -2.30 7.95
C ALA A 104 14.63 -2.70 6.94
N VAL A 105 14.25 -3.28 5.80
CA VAL A 105 15.20 -3.66 4.74
C VAL A 105 15.93 -2.43 4.20
N ILE A 106 15.19 -1.33 3.93
CA ILE A 106 15.78 -0.08 3.45
C ILE A 106 16.76 0.47 4.49
N ALA A 107 16.36 0.54 5.75
CA ALA A 107 17.22 1.03 6.83
C ALA A 107 18.48 0.17 7.00
N MET A 108 18.36 -1.15 6.89
CA MET A 108 19.49 -2.07 6.91
C MET A 108 20.46 -1.82 5.76
N HIS A 109 19.95 -1.64 4.56
CA HIS A 109 20.77 -1.35 3.39
C HIS A 109 21.53 -0.01 3.54
N GLU A 110 20.86 1.01 4.08
CA GLU A 110 21.46 2.33 4.27
C GLU A 110 22.47 2.39 5.40
N THR A 111 22.26 1.63 6.47
CA THR A 111 23.11 1.69 7.68
C THR A 111 24.05 0.51 7.83
N GLU A 112 23.79 -0.57 7.10
CA GLU A 112 24.54 -1.85 7.20
C GLU A 112 24.65 -2.38 8.64
N ASN A 113 23.72 -1.98 9.52
CA ASN A 113 23.78 -2.30 10.94
C ASN A 113 22.38 -2.34 11.57
N PHE A 114 22.06 -3.43 12.26
CA PHE A 114 20.75 -3.61 12.91
C PHE A 114 20.46 -2.55 13.98
N THR A 115 21.46 -2.19 14.78
CA THR A 115 21.30 -1.18 15.83
C THR A 115 20.97 0.19 15.25
N LEU A 116 21.71 0.61 14.22
CA LEU A 116 21.46 1.89 13.53
C LEU A 116 20.14 1.86 12.78
N ALA A 117 19.78 0.73 12.17
CA ALA A 117 18.49 0.57 11.51
C ALA A 117 17.32 0.72 12.49
N ALA A 118 17.40 0.08 13.67
CA ALA A 118 16.42 0.19 14.73
C ALA A 118 16.25 1.64 15.20
N ARG A 119 17.36 2.35 15.41
CA ARG A 119 17.33 3.78 15.78
C ARG A 119 16.66 4.63 14.71
N LYS A 120 16.98 4.39 13.44
CA LYS A 120 16.40 5.14 12.31
C LYS A 120 14.90 4.93 12.19
N MET A 121 14.43 3.75 12.51
CA MET A 121 13.00 3.42 12.53
C MET A 121 12.28 3.85 13.80
N GLY A 122 13.02 4.22 14.87
CA GLY A 122 12.45 4.56 16.17
C GLY A 122 11.90 3.35 16.93
N VAL A 123 12.44 2.16 16.69
CA VAL A 123 12.01 0.92 17.34
C VAL A 123 13.15 0.32 18.18
N ALA A 124 12.79 -0.54 19.15
CA ALA A 124 13.76 -1.32 19.91
C ALA A 124 14.41 -2.39 19.02
N GLN A 125 15.64 -2.73 19.37
CA GLN A 125 16.38 -3.82 18.73
C GLN A 125 15.68 -5.16 18.90
#